data_0f60f9b85b1013a5d8bf79adbb4a7169
#
_entry.id   0f60f9b85b1013a5d8bf79adbb4a7169
#
_cell.length_a   1.000
_cell.length_b   1.000
_cell.length_c   1.000
_cell.angle_alpha   90.00
_cell.angle_beta   90.00
_cell.angle_gamma   90.00
#
_symmetry.space_group_name_H-M   'P 1'
#
loop_
_entity.id
_entity.type
_entity.pdbx_description
1 polymer ?
#
loop_
_entity_poly.entity_id
_entity_poly.type
_entity_poly.pdbx_seq_one_letter_code
_entity_poly.pdbx_strand_id
1 'polypeptide(L)'
;MKLFVIPLTAILLSSCSSSSNLITTKKAARVVHQASDETVGRVSIGDLNSSFLESGSESNYNHSVIEIAGNIIAYGLTEEGVYTVTLRENDHEALCTFEESISKQLGGGRTISSGASVTVRGQCQSTGFFASHPFTLHGCKIVAK
;
A
#
# COMPACT_ATOMS: atom_id res chain seq x y z
N MET A 1 33.14 -39.40 28.37
CA MET A 1 31.94 -39.13 27.57
C MET A 1 31.61 -37.66 27.70
N LYS A 2 31.79 -36.97 26.61
CA LYS A 2 31.41 -35.56 26.58
C LYS A 2 30.00 -35.46 25.95
N LEU A 3 29.04 -35.08 26.76
CA LEU A 3 27.73 -34.71 26.25
C LEU A 3 27.85 -33.37 25.55
N PHE A 4 27.72 -33.40 24.25
CA PHE A 4 27.51 -32.18 23.50
C PHE A 4 26.05 -31.78 23.63
N VAL A 5 25.79 -30.80 24.49
CA VAL A 5 24.53 -30.10 24.48
C VAL A 5 24.64 -29.07 23.35
N ILE A 6 24.00 -29.39 22.24
CA ILE A 6 23.81 -28.41 21.17
C ILE A 6 22.76 -27.43 21.70
N PRO A 7 23.10 -26.14 21.91
CA PRO A 7 22.06 -25.19 22.23
C PRO A 7 21.14 -25.12 21.02
N LEU A 8 19.92 -25.52 21.22
CA LEU A 8 18.85 -25.26 20.27
C LEU A 8 18.66 -23.76 20.25
N THR A 9 19.40 -23.05 19.43
CA THR A 9 19.08 -21.71 19.09
C THR A 9 17.78 -21.75 18.31
N ALA A 10 16.69 -21.60 19.01
CA ALA A 10 15.42 -21.33 18.38
C ALA A 10 15.57 -20.04 17.61
N ILE A 11 15.82 -20.17 16.32
CA ILE A 11 15.78 -19.02 15.42
C ILE A 11 14.32 -18.65 15.29
N LEU A 12 13.92 -17.67 16.07
CA LEU A 12 12.61 -17.03 15.93
C LEU A 12 12.62 -16.17 14.66
N LEU A 13 12.53 -16.83 13.52
CA LEU A 13 12.41 -16.19 12.21
C LEU A 13 10.95 -15.83 11.89
N SER A 14 10.06 -16.05 12.81
CA SER A 14 8.66 -15.76 12.61
C SER A 14 8.37 -14.34 13.02
N SER A 15 7.73 -13.62 12.20
CA SER A 15 6.99 -12.39 12.46
C SER A 15 7.60 -11.05 12.06
N CYS A 16 8.80 -10.98 11.49
CA CYS A 16 9.33 -9.70 11.01
C CYS A 16 8.62 -9.15 9.75
N SER A 17 7.97 -9.99 8.95
CA SER A 17 7.32 -9.55 7.72
C SER A 17 5.95 -8.93 7.96
N SER A 18 5.21 -9.38 8.97
CA SER A 18 3.86 -8.90 9.23
C SER A 18 3.85 -7.55 9.97
N SER A 19 4.69 -7.36 10.96
CA SER A 19 4.81 -6.06 11.64
C SER A 19 5.39 -4.97 10.74
N SER A 20 6.14 -5.32 9.69
CA SER A 20 6.73 -4.35 8.77
C SER A 20 5.70 -3.64 7.90
N ASN A 21 4.63 -4.31 7.47
CA ASN A 21 3.58 -3.70 6.66
C ASN A 21 2.78 -2.65 7.45
N LEU A 22 2.47 -2.92 8.70
CA LEU A 22 1.80 -1.95 9.56
C LEU A 22 2.69 -0.72 9.83
N ILE A 23 3.95 -0.93 10.13
CA ILE A 23 4.93 0.14 10.35
C ILE A 23 5.10 0.97 9.08
N THR A 24 5.24 0.32 7.92
CA THR A 24 5.36 0.98 6.63
C THR A 24 4.13 1.83 6.33
N THR A 25 2.94 1.29 6.55
CA THR A 25 1.68 2.02 6.34
C THR A 25 1.58 3.24 7.26
N LYS A 26 1.93 3.10 8.53
CA LYS A 26 1.91 4.21 9.50
C LYS A 26 2.90 5.31 9.15
N LYS A 27 4.12 4.96 8.76
CA LYS A 27 5.13 5.92 8.33
C LYS A 27 4.68 6.65 7.06
N ALA A 28 4.17 5.91 6.09
CA ALA A 28 3.66 6.48 4.86
C ALA A 28 2.47 7.42 5.11
N ALA A 29 1.55 7.06 6.00
CA ALA A 29 0.43 7.91 6.35
C ALA A 29 0.85 9.28 6.90
N ARG A 30 1.91 9.32 7.69
CA ARG A 30 2.49 10.60 8.17
C ARG A 30 3.03 11.44 7.03
N VAL A 31 3.77 10.83 6.11
CA VAL A 31 4.31 11.51 4.93
C VAL A 31 3.19 12.03 4.03
N VAL A 32 2.17 11.22 3.81
CA VAL A 32 0.99 11.59 3.01
C VAL A 32 0.24 12.76 3.64
N HIS A 33 0.08 12.75 4.96
CA HIS A 33 -0.59 13.82 5.69
C HIS A 33 0.14 15.17 5.62
N GLN A 34 1.46 15.12 5.54
CA GLN A 34 2.32 16.31 5.49
C GLN A 34 2.51 16.83 4.06
N ALA A 35 2.17 16.05 3.05
CA ALA A 35 2.36 16.45 1.66
C ALA A 35 1.43 17.60 1.29
N SER A 36 2.01 18.61 0.66
CA SER A 36 1.26 19.77 0.14
C SER A 36 0.50 19.38 -1.12
N ASP A 37 -0.73 19.84 -1.25
CA ASP A 37 -1.56 19.62 -2.44
C ASP A 37 -0.88 20.12 -3.73
N GLU A 38 -0.04 21.14 -3.62
CA GLU A 38 0.69 21.70 -4.77
C GLU A 38 1.81 20.79 -5.28
N THR A 39 2.34 19.93 -4.42
CA THR A 39 3.47 19.06 -4.75
C THR A 39 3.05 17.64 -5.16
N VAL A 40 1.79 17.28 -4.93
CA VAL A 40 1.29 15.94 -5.23
C VAL A 40 0.72 15.90 -6.64
N GLY A 41 1.35 15.10 -7.50
CA GLY A 41 0.90 14.88 -8.88
C GLY A 41 -0.09 13.73 -8.97
N ARG A 42 -1.01 13.82 -9.93
CA ARG A 42 -1.88 12.72 -10.31
C ARG A 42 -1.20 11.90 -11.40
N VAL A 43 -1.15 10.59 -11.20
CA VAL A 43 -0.52 9.64 -12.13
C VAL A 43 -1.52 8.54 -12.43
N SER A 44 -1.55 8.05 -13.66
CA SER A 44 -2.36 6.89 -14.02
C SER A 44 -1.75 5.60 -13.46
N ILE A 45 -2.60 4.63 -13.11
CA ILE A 45 -2.12 3.32 -12.63
C ILE A 45 -1.30 2.62 -13.72
N GLY A 46 -1.67 2.79 -14.98
CA GLY A 46 -0.91 2.24 -16.11
C GLY A 46 0.51 2.79 -16.20
N ASP A 47 0.68 4.09 -16.04
CA ASP A 47 2.00 4.73 -16.07
C ASP A 47 2.87 4.28 -14.87
N LEU A 48 2.26 4.14 -13.71
CA LEU A 48 2.96 3.60 -12.53
C LEU A 48 3.41 2.16 -12.77
N ASN A 49 2.54 1.31 -13.27
CA ASN A 49 2.89 -0.08 -13.60
C ASN A 49 4.07 -0.14 -14.57
N SER A 50 4.02 0.65 -15.63
CA SER A 50 5.12 0.70 -16.62
C SER A 50 6.43 1.15 -15.98
N SER A 51 6.40 2.20 -15.18
CA SER A 51 7.60 2.73 -14.53
C SER A 51 8.23 1.72 -13.56
N PHE A 52 7.41 1.07 -12.73
CA PHE A 52 7.93 0.09 -11.77
C PHE A 52 8.35 -1.24 -12.42
N LEU A 53 7.69 -1.65 -13.51
CA LEU A 53 8.10 -2.83 -14.27
C LEU A 53 9.45 -2.60 -14.98
N GLU A 54 9.71 -1.40 -15.46
CA GLU A 54 10.96 -1.05 -16.15
C GLU A 54 12.12 -0.79 -15.17
N SER A 55 11.86 -0.08 -14.09
CA SER A 55 12.90 0.45 -13.20
C SER A 55 12.85 -0.11 -11.77
N GLY A 56 11.80 -0.82 -11.39
CA GLY A 56 11.68 -1.37 -10.03
C GLY A 56 11.84 -0.29 -8.96
N SER A 57 12.73 -0.53 -8.00
CA SER A 57 13.01 0.43 -6.93
C SER A 57 13.69 1.72 -7.40
N GLU A 58 14.19 1.76 -8.63
CA GLU A 58 14.79 2.95 -9.24
C GLU A 58 13.77 3.82 -9.98
N SER A 59 12.49 3.44 -9.98
CA SER A 59 11.43 4.28 -10.53
C SER A 59 11.43 5.66 -9.87
N ASN A 60 11.19 6.70 -10.66
CA ASN A 60 11.09 8.08 -10.16
C ASN A 60 9.92 8.26 -9.18
N TYR A 61 8.93 7.37 -9.24
CA TYR A 61 7.78 7.40 -8.33
C TYR A 61 8.04 6.71 -7.00
N ASN A 62 9.11 5.92 -6.90
CA ASN A 62 9.41 5.21 -5.66
C ASN A 62 9.62 6.19 -4.51
N HIS A 63 8.90 6.00 -3.41
CA HIS A 63 8.85 6.87 -2.24
C HIS A 63 8.14 8.23 -2.45
N SER A 64 7.62 8.50 -3.63
CA SER A 64 6.85 9.73 -3.90
C SER A 64 5.41 9.62 -3.40
N VAL A 65 4.89 10.74 -2.92
CA VAL A 65 3.46 10.88 -2.63
C VAL A 65 2.73 11.29 -3.90
N ILE A 66 1.77 10.49 -4.32
CA ILE A 66 1.01 10.69 -5.55
C ILE A 66 -0.46 10.44 -5.33
N GLU A 67 -1.28 10.88 -6.27
CA GLU A 67 -2.69 10.56 -6.35
C GLU A 67 -2.97 9.64 -7.53
N ILE A 68 -3.81 8.65 -7.29
CA ILE A 68 -4.36 7.77 -8.33
C ILE A 68 -5.87 7.73 -8.24
N ALA A 69 -6.52 7.55 -9.38
CA ALA A 69 -7.96 7.37 -9.46
C ALA A 69 -8.29 6.01 -10.05
N GLY A 70 -9.34 5.39 -9.58
CA GLY A 70 -9.78 4.10 -10.10
C GLY A 70 -11.06 3.62 -9.44
N ASN A 71 -11.52 2.48 -9.90
CA ASN A 71 -12.68 1.81 -9.35
C ASN A 71 -12.24 0.78 -8.31
N ILE A 72 -12.94 0.72 -7.21
CA ILE A 72 -12.67 -0.27 -6.16
C ILE A 72 -13.16 -1.64 -6.63
N ILE A 73 -12.26 -2.61 -6.68
CA ILE A 73 -12.59 -3.97 -7.09
C ILE A 73 -12.45 -5.00 -5.97
N ALA A 74 -11.71 -4.67 -4.91
CA ALA A 74 -11.51 -5.56 -3.78
C ALA A 74 -11.17 -4.80 -2.51
N TYR A 75 -11.53 -5.38 -1.38
CA TYR A 75 -11.21 -4.91 -0.04
C TYR A 75 -10.52 -6.02 0.72
N GLY A 76 -9.70 -5.65 1.67
CA GLY A 76 -9.09 -6.58 2.59
C GLY A 76 -8.76 -5.94 3.93
N LEU A 77 -8.54 -6.79 4.91
CA LEU A 77 -7.99 -6.43 6.20
C LEU A 77 -6.96 -7.49 6.54
N THR A 78 -5.73 -7.08 6.74
CA THR A 78 -4.66 -8.00 7.13
C THR A 78 -4.77 -8.35 8.60
N GLU A 79 -4.14 -9.45 9.02
CA GLU A 79 -4.10 -9.86 10.43
C GLU A 79 -3.47 -8.80 11.34
N GLU A 80 -2.63 -7.94 10.78
CA GLU A 80 -1.95 -6.85 11.48
C GLU A 80 -2.81 -5.60 11.65
N GLY A 81 -4.00 -5.58 11.05
CA GLY A 81 -4.91 -4.45 11.12
C GLY A 81 -4.72 -3.41 10.03
N VAL A 82 -4.05 -3.75 8.94
CA VAL A 82 -3.89 -2.88 7.77
C VAL A 82 -5.06 -3.12 6.81
N TYR A 83 -5.78 -2.06 6.50
CA TYR A 83 -6.84 -2.10 5.50
C TYR A 83 -6.24 -2.01 4.10
N THR A 84 -6.73 -2.83 3.19
CA THR A 84 -6.28 -2.84 1.80
C THR A 84 -7.45 -2.59 0.86
N VAL A 85 -7.15 -1.91 -0.23
CA VAL A 85 -8.08 -1.69 -1.33
C VAL A 85 -7.33 -1.89 -2.63
N THR A 86 -7.92 -2.64 -3.54
CA THR A 86 -7.42 -2.75 -4.90
C THR A 86 -8.24 -1.85 -5.80
N LEU A 87 -7.56 -0.96 -6.50
CA LEU A 87 -8.15 -0.06 -7.50
C LEU A 87 -7.83 -0.56 -8.89
N ARG A 88 -8.77 -0.38 -9.79
CA ARG A 88 -8.58 -0.65 -11.22
C ARG A 88 -8.87 0.60 -12.05
N GLU A 89 -7.95 0.90 -12.95
CA GLU A 89 -8.12 1.90 -13.98
C GLU A 89 -7.79 1.24 -15.32
N ASN A 90 -8.77 1.17 -16.22
CA ASN A 90 -8.67 0.34 -17.43
C ASN A 90 -8.34 -1.11 -17.04
N ASP A 91 -7.30 -1.72 -17.57
CA ASP A 91 -6.88 -3.08 -17.26
C ASP A 91 -5.74 -3.13 -16.22
N HIS A 92 -5.44 -2.00 -15.56
CA HIS A 92 -4.34 -1.88 -14.61
C HIS A 92 -4.86 -1.79 -13.18
N GLU A 93 -4.19 -2.48 -12.27
CA GLU A 93 -4.55 -2.55 -10.86
C GLU A 93 -3.47 -1.95 -9.97
N ALA A 94 -3.90 -1.37 -8.86
CA ALA A 94 -3.02 -0.88 -7.81
C ALA A 94 -3.53 -1.33 -6.44
N LEU A 95 -2.62 -1.83 -5.61
CA LEU A 95 -2.91 -2.16 -4.22
C LEU A 95 -2.62 -0.94 -3.35
N CYS A 96 -3.59 -0.56 -2.54
CA CYS A 96 -3.49 0.56 -1.61
C CYS A 96 -3.64 0.08 -0.17
N THR A 97 -2.81 0.58 0.74
CA THR A 97 -2.93 0.29 2.17
C THR A 97 -3.40 1.53 2.93
N PHE A 98 -4.23 1.31 3.93
CA PHE A 98 -4.82 2.36 4.76
C PHE A 98 -4.64 2.03 6.23
N GLU A 99 -4.35 3.02 7.04
CA GLU A 99 -4.34 2.92 8.49
C GLU A 99 -5.75 2.80 9.07
N GLU A 100 -6.71 3.50 8.46
CA GLU A 100 -8.10 3.51 8.87
C GLU A 100 -9.00 2.94 7.78
N SER A 101 -10.14 2.38 8.21
CA SER A 101 -11.13 1.87 7.24
C SER A 101 -11.64 2.99 6.33
N ILE A 102 -11.96 2.62 5.10
CA ILE A 102 -12.50 3.55 4.12
C ILE A 102 -13.85 4.13 4.56
N SER A 103 -14.70 3.31 5.17
CA SER A 103 -15.98 3.78 5.69
C SER A 103 -15.81 4.87 6.74
N LYS A 104 -14.76 4.80 7.56
CA LYS A 104 -14.44 5.84 8.54
C LYS A 104 -13.98 7.14 7.87
N GLN A 105 -13.16 7.04 6.83
CA GLN A 105 -12.69 8.20 6.06
C GLN A 105 -13.83 8.91 5.30
N LEU A 106 -14.87 8.18 4.95
CA LEU A 106 -16.04 8.73 4.26
C LEU A 106 -17.10 9.31 5.20
N GLY A 107 -16.79 9.41 6.49
CA GLY A 107 -17.69 10.04 7.46
C GLY A 107 -18.73 9.12 8.08
N GLY A 108 -18.35 7.87 8.34
CA GLY A 108 -19.12 6.92 9.15
C GLY A 108 -20.42 6.42 8.51
N GLY A 109 -20.60 5.12 8.44
CA GLY A 109 -21.86 4.51 8.04
C GLY A 109 -22.15 4.45 6.54
N ARG A 110 -21.27 4.97 5.69
CA ARG A 110 -21.41 4.78 4.24
C ARG A 110 -20.73 3.50 3.80
N THR A 111 -21.50 2.61 3.24
CA THR A 111 -20.99 1.42 2.57
C THR A 111 -20.49 1.83 1.19
N ILE A 112 -19.20 1.61 0.93
CA ILE A 112 -18.68 1.78 -0.43
C ILE A 112 -18.95 0.50 -1.18
N SER A 113 -19.75 0.60 -2.24
CA SER A 113 -19.99 -0.53 -3.11
C SER A 113 -18.77 -0.83 -3.96
N SER A 114 -18.57 -2.12 -4.24
CA SER A 114 -17.64 -2.56 -5.28
C SER A 114 -17.96 -1.84 -6.60
N GLY A 115 -16.94 -1.35 -7.28
CA GLY A 115 -17.09 -0.56 -8.50
C GLY A 115 -17.17 0.95 -8.29
N ALA A 116 -17.21 1.44 -7.04
CA ALA A 116 -17.19 2.87 -6.75
C ALA A 116 -15.88 3.51 -7.24
N SER A 117 -15.98 4.68 -7.86
CA SER A 117 -14.83 5.45 -8.30
C SER A 117 -14.31 6.33 -7.17
N VAL A 118 -13.02 6.25 -6.91
CA VAL A 118 -12.36 7.05 -5.86
C VAL A 118 -11.02 7.58 -6.34
N THR A 119 -10.58 8.67 -5.75
CA THR A 119 -9.20 9.16 -5.87
C THR A 119 -8.53 9.02 -4.51
N VAL A 120 -7.36 8.41 -4.49
CA VAL A 120 -6.59 8.21 -3.27
C VAL A 120 -5.20 8.82 -3.40
N ARG A 121 -4.69 9.31 -2.29
CA ARG A 121 -3.33 9.82 -2.17
C ARG A 121 -2.55 8.87 -1.27
N GLY A 122 -1.35 8.49 -1.68
CA GLY A 122 -0.50 7.60 -0.91
C GLY A 122 0.96 7.71 -1.32
N GLN A 123 1.82 7.06 -0.55
CA GLN A 123 3.24 6.96 -0.87
C GLN A 123 3.50 5.69 -1.68
N CYS A 124 4.06 5.87 -2.86
CA CYS A 124 4.38 4.77 -3.77
C CYS A 124 5.64 4.04 -3.31
N GLN A 125 5.62 2.71 -3.32
CA GLN A 125 6.80 1.90 -3.03
C GLN A 125 6.83 0.66 -3.91
N SER A 126 8.02 0.31 -4.40
CA SER A 126 8.20 -0.92 -5.16
C SER A 126 8.04 -2.14 -4.26
N THR A 127 7.47 -3.21 -4.81
CA THR A 127 7.16 -4.43 -4.05
C THR A 127 8.15 -5.58 -4.29
N GLY A 128 9.03 -5.47 -5.30
CA GLY A 128 9.96 -6.53 -5.67
C GLY A 128 9.37 -7.60 -6.60
N PHE A 129 10.20 -8.56 -6.98
CA PHE A 129 9.96 -9.49 -8.08
C PHE A 129 8.82 -10.48 -7.91
N PHE A 130 8.49 -10.85 -6.68
CA PHE A 130 7.54 -11.93 -6.42
C PHE A 130 6.17 -11.47 -5.99
N ALA A 131 5.94 -10.16 -5.97
CA ALA A 131 4.64 -9.59 -5.61
C ALA A 131 3.71 -9.59 -6.83
N SER A 132 2.42 -9.74 -6.58
CA SER A 132 1.39 -9.70 -7.64
C SER A 132 1.26 -8.33 -8.31
N HIS A 133 1.73 -7.28 -7.65
CA HIS A 133 1.73 -5.92 -8.18
C HIS A 133 3.16 -5.35 -8.13
N PRO A 134 3.60 -4.58 -9.14
CA PRO A 134 4.96 -4.05 -9.16
C PRO A 134 5.20 -2.95 -8.13
N PHE A 135 4.14 -2.35 -7.62
CA PHE A 135 4.18 -1.33 -6.58
C PHE A 135 2.98 -1.43 -5.64
N THR A 136 3.09 -0.79 -4.50
CA THR A 136 1.98 -0.61 -3.55
C THR A 136 1.92 0.86 -3.15
N LEU A 137 0.72 1.38 -3.01
CA LEU A 137 0.50 2.72 -2.46
C LEU A 137 0.22 2.60 -0.97
N HIS A 138 1.10 3.13 -0.14
CA HIS A 138 1.01 2.98 1.31
C HIS A 138 0.50 4.23 2.01
N GLY A 139 -0.17 4.01 3.14
CA GLY A 139 -0.65 5.09 4.01
C GLY A 139 -1.66 6.00 3.35
N CYS A 140 -2.53 5.43 2.55
CA CYS A 140 -3.44 6.17 1.69
C CYS A 140 -4.53 6.90 2.47
N LYS A 141 -5.02 7.98 1.87
CA LYS A 141 -6.26 8.65 2.23
C LYS A 141 -7.11 8.90 0.99
N ILE A 142 -8.42 8.90 1.15
CA ILE A 142 -9.35 9.28 0.09
C ILE A 142 -9.38 10.80 -0.02
N VAL A 143 -9.15 11.34 -1.21
CA VAL A 143 -9.12 12.79 -1.46
C VAL A 143 -10.32 13.27 -2.27
N ALA A 144 -10.92 12.40 -3.09
CA ALA A 144 -12.14 12.70 -3.82
C ALA A 144 -12.90 11.41 -4.13
N LYS A 145 -14.21 11.56 -4.24
CA LYS A 145 -15.11 10.47 -4.62
C LYS A 145 -15.46 10.55 -6.10
#